data_89b9bc438641f859d7cc61137e5da548
#
_entry.id   89b9bc438641f859d7cc61137e5da548
#
_cell.length_a   1.000
_cell.length_b   1.000
_cell.length_c   1.000
_cell.angle_alpha   90.00
_cell.angle_beta   90.00
_cell.angle_gamma   90.00
#
_symmetry.space_group_name_H-M   'P 1'
#
loop_
_entity.id
_entity.type
_entity.pdbx_description
1 polymer ?
#
loop_
_entity_poly.entity_id
_entity_poly.type
_entity_poly.pdbx_seq_one_letter_code
_entity_poly.pdbx_strand_id
1 'polypeptide(L)'
;MTSYTNVYGTELESCSSESMALTGYTRDGRCINHDQDHGSHHVCIDMKSTTGGNFCSVTRQPNWCERKFPCHEDQTKECDITNWCVCEWAFASYIQNAGGCDKIAEVNCEATNGKVLEHYQGNDKKHIQEALTCLKQKCNIK
;
A
#
# COMPACT_ATOMS: atom_id res chain seq x y z
N MET A 1 -13.68 10.21 -11.25
CA MET A 1 -13.35 8.77 -11.29
C MET A 1 -12.28 8.47 -10.26
N THR A 2 -12.55 7.54 -9.34
CA THR A 2 -11.63 7.23 -8.25
C THR A 2 -10.59 6.18 -8.61
N SER A 3 -10.75 5.47 -9.76
CA SER A 3 -9.80 4.40 -10.15
C SER A 3 -8.37 4.90 -10.33
N TYR A 4 -8.20 6.14 -10.74
CA TYR A 4 -6.91 6.73 -11.07
C TYR A 4 -6.63 8.03 -10.30
N THR A 5 -7.29 8.24 -9.15
CA THR A 5 -7.00 9.38 -8.29
C THR A 5 -6.43 8.91 -6.95
N ASN A 6 -5.53 9.72 -6.40
CA ASN A 6 -4.91 9.42 -5.11
C ASN A 6 -5.72 10.01 -3.95
N VAL A 7 -5.19 9.86 -2.73
CA VAL A 7 -5.88 10.33 -1.51
C VAL A 7 -6.10 11.83 -1.48
N TYR A 8 -5.39 12.59 -2.31
CA TYR A 8 -5.55 14.05 -2.41
C TYR A 8 -6.55 14.46 -3.50
N GLY A 9 -7.06 13.49 -4.27
CA GLY A 9 -7.94 13.78 -5.39
C GLY A 9 -7.20 14.19 -6.66
N THR A 10 -5.88 14.09 -6.69
CA THR A 10 -5.07 14.34 -7.87
C THR A 10 -4.74 13.03 -8.57
N GLU A 11 -4.04 13.10 -9.70
CA GLU A 11 -3.71 11.91 -10.49
C GLU A 11 -2.88 10.91 -9.67
N LEU A 12 -3.27 9.65 -9.74
CA LEU A 12 -2.58 8.57 -9.04
C LEU A 12 -1.20 8.33 -9.66
N GLU A 13 -0.16 8.51 -8.85
CA GLU A 13 1.21 8.31 -9.30
C GLU A 13 1.61 6.84 -9.19
N SER A 14 2.70 6.47 -9.86
CA SER A 14 3.23 5.13 -9.79
C SER A 14 3.79 4.84 -8.40
N CYS A 15 3.46 3.67 -7.85
CA CYS A 15 3.96 3.21 -6.56
C CYS A 15 5.37 2.65 -6.69
N SER A 16 5.62 1.86 -7.75
CA SER A 16 6.97 1.38 -8.04
C SER A 16 7.66 2.29 -9.03
N SER A 17 8.98 2.28 -9.01
CA SER A 17 9.79 3.10 -9.91
C SER A 17 11.02 2.29 -10.34
N GLU A 18 11.93 2.93 -11.06
CA GLU A 18 13.14 2.30 -11.57
C GLU A 18 13.91 1.60 -10.44
N SER A 19 14.39 0.41 -10.72
CA SER A 19 15.13 -0.47 -9.81
C SER A 19 14.28 -1.14 -8.73
N MET A 20 12.97 -1.00 -8.82
CA MET A 20 12.02 -1.70 -7.93
C MET A 20 11.22 -2.74 -8.70
N ALA A 21 10.76 -3.78 -8.01
CA ALA A 21 9.81 -4.72 -8.58
C ALA A 21 8.53 -3.98 -8.99
N LEU A 22 8.01 -4.31 -10.16
CA LEU A 22 6.80 -3.69 -10.71
C LEU A 22 5.58 -4.15 -9.91
N THR A 23 4.86 -3.20 -9.33
CA THR A 23 3.69 -3.47 -8.49
C THR A 23 2.38 -3.13 -9.19
N GLY A 24 1.29 -3.26 -8.47
CA GLY A 24 -0.06 -3.00 -8.94
C GLY A 24 -0.78 -4.28 -9.31
N TYR A 25 -2.10 -4.30 -9.12
CA TYR A 25 -2.91 -5.48 -9.44
C TYR A 25 -2.72 -5.91 -10.91
N THR A 26 -2.67 -4.94 -11.82
CA THR A 26 -2.47 -5.18 -13.26
C THR A 26 -1.01 -5.07 -13.68
N ARG A 27 -0.09 -4.89 -12.73
CA ARG A 27 1.35 -4.73 -12.98
C ARG A 27 1.67 -3.56 -13.90
N ASP A 28 1.00 -2.42 -13.67
CA ASP A 28 1.30 -1.17 -14.38
C ASP A 28 2.02 -0.15 -13.48
N GLY A 29 2.37 -0.55 -12.27
CA GLY A 29 3.08 0.29 -11.31
C GLY A 29 2.19 1.10 -10.39
N ARG A 30 0.90 1.21 -10.68
CA ARG A 30 -0.03 2.04 -9.92
C ARG A 30 -1.03 1.19 -9.13
N CYS A 31 -1.42 1.72 -7.97
CA CYS A 31 -2.41 1.07 -7.09
C CYS A 31 -3.83 1.40 -7.56
N ILE A 32 -4.18 0.94 -8.76
CA ILE A 32 -5.49 1.26 -9.37
C ILE A 32 -6.62 0.51 -8.68
N ASN A 33 -7.83 1.04 -8.80
CA ASN A 33 -9.03 0.37 -8.34
C ASN A 33 -9.59 -0.46 -9.49
N HIS A 34 -9.43 -1.78 -9.40
CA HIS A 34 -9.84 -2.72 -10.44
C HIS A 34 -10.97 -3.61 -9.92
N ASP A 35 -12.00 -3.82 -10.75
CA ASP A 35 -13.21 -4.58 -10.35
C ASP A 35 -12.88 -6.00 -9.90
N GLN A 36 -11.86 -6.62 -10.46
CA GLN A 36 -11.46 -7.99 -10.14
C GLN A 36 -10.54 -8.08 -8.93
N ASP A 37 -10.07 -6.94 -8.42
CA ASP A 37 -9.17 -6.89 -7.28
C ASP A 37 -9.98 -6.88 -5.98
N HIS A 38 -10.42 -8.05 -5.54
CA HIS A 38 -11.20 -8.19 -4.31
C HIS A 38 -10.36 -7.90 -3.05
N GLY A 39 -9.04 -7.94 -3.16
CA GLY A 39 -8.15 -7.60 -2.07
C GLY A 39 -7.97 -6.10 -1.87
N SER A 40 -8.42 -5.30 -2.84
CA SER A 40 -8.33 -3.84 -2.77
C SER A 40 -6.90 -3.36 -2.47
N HIS A 41 -5.99 -3.63 -3.40
CA HIS A 41 -4.56 -3.31 -3.25
C HIS A 41 -4.31 -1.83 -3.56
N HIS A 42 -4.80 -0.96 -2.67
CA HIS A 42 -4.87 0.48 -2.89
C HIS A 42 -3.78 1.30 -2.21
N VAL A 43 -3.09 0.73 -1.22
CA VAL A 43 -2.16 1.51 -0.39
C VAL A 43 -0.72 1.24 -0.82
N CYS A 44 -0.01 2.29 -1.21
CA CYS A 44 1.40 2.20 -1.59
C CYS A 44 2.27 2.46 -0.37
N ILE A 45 3.05 1.46 0.04
CA ILE A 45 3.94 1.59 1.19
C ILE A 45 5.35 1.11 0.86
N ASP A 46 6.32 1.60 1.61
CA ASP A 46 7.64 0.99 1.68
C ASP A 46 7.48 -0.30 2.49
N MET A 47 7.93 -1.41 1.94
CA MET A 47 7.70 -2.73 2.53
C MET A 47 8.59 -3.02 3.74
N LYS A 48 9.57 -2.18 4.02
CA LYS A 48 10.45 -2.35 5.18
C LYS A 48 9.80 -1.77 6.42
N SER A 49 9.86 -2.54 7.52
CA SER A 49 9.34 -2.06 8.81
C SER A 49 10.34 -1.13 9.49
N THR A 50 9.83 -0.16 10.25
CA THR A 50 10.68 0.72 11.08
C THR A 50 11.12 0.04 12.38
N THR A 51 10.50 -1.09 12.74
CA THR A 51 10.78 -1.80 14.01
C THR A 51 11.46 -3.15 13.79
N GLY A 52 11.97 -3.40 12.59
CA GLY A 52 12.57 -4.68 12.21
C GLY A 52 11.57 -5.56 11.49
N GLY A 53 12.07 -6.43 10.62
CA GLY A 53 11.23 -7.25 9.76
C GLY A 53 10.68 -6.45 8.59
N ASN A 54 9.59 -6.93 8.03
CA ASN A 54 8.94 -6.27 6.90
C ASN A 54 7.42 -6.41 7.03
N PHE A 55 6.68 -5.86 6.05
CA PHE A 55 5.22 -5.93 6.03
C PHE A 55 4.72 -7.37 6.19
N CYS A 56 5.35 -8.32 5.49
CA CYS A 56 4.92 -9.73 5.55
C CYS A 56 5.08 -10.33 6.94
N SER A 57 6.22 -10.09 7.60
CA SER A 57 6.47 -10.62 8.93
C SER A 57 5.53 -9.99 9.95
N VAL A 58 5.28 -8.69 9.86
CA VAL A 58 4.41 -7.98 10.80
C VAL A 58 2.95 -8.41 10.63
N THR A 59 2.51 -8.65 9.40
CA THR A 59 1.14 -9.11 9.12
C THR A 59 1.00 -10.63 9.19
N ARG A 60 2.08 -11.34 9.51
CA ARG A 60 2.11 -12.81 9.67
C ARG A 60 1.74 -13.53 8.38
N GLN A 61 2.16 -12.99 7.25
CA GLN A 61 2.00 -13.61 5.95
C GLN A 61 3.25 -14.42 5.59
N PRO A 62 3.16 -15.36 4.64
CA PRO A 62 4.35 -15.98 4.06
C PRO A 62 5.28 -14.89 3.53
N ASN A 63 6.59 -15.10 3.63
CA ASN A 63 7.56 -14.05 3.32
C ASN A 63 7.78 -13.85 1.81
N TRP A 64 6.74 -13.42 1.12
CA TRP A 64 6.84 -13.04 -0.28
C TRP A 64 7.55 -11.68 -0.46
N CYS A 65 7.67 -10.90 0.61
CA CYS A 65 8.29 -9.57 0.59
C CYS A 65 9.77 -9.61 0.22
N GLU A 66 10.43 -10.73 0.43
CA GLU A 66 11.85 -10.91 0.09
C GLU A 66 12.06 -11.57 -1.27
N ARG A 67 10.98 -11.89 -1.98
CA ARG A 67 11.09 -12.44 -3.33
C ARG A 67 11.43 -11.35 -4.32
N LYS A 68 11.98 -11.79 -5.45
CA LYS A 68 12.24 -10.90 -6.58
C LYS A 68 11.14 -11.05 -7.61
N PHE A 69 10.79 -9.95 -8.24
CA PHE A 69 9.80 -9.89 -9.31
C PHE A 69 10.33 -9.05 -10.46
N PRO A 70 9.69 -9.09 -11.64
CA PRO A 70 10.14 -8.27 -12.78
C PRO A 70 10.27 -6.80 -12.39
N CYS A 71 11.34 -6.17 -12.89
CA CYS A 71 11.62 -4.76 -12.59
C CYS A 71 10.64 -3.83 -13.28
N HIS A 72 10.37 -2.68 -12.66
CA HIS A 72 9.49 -1.65 -13.19
C HIS A 72 9.91 -1.19 -14.60
N GLU A 73 11.19 -0.98 -14.81
CA GLU A 73 11.72 -0.45 -16.08
C GLU A 73 12.00 -1.51 -17.12
N ASP A 74 12.14 -2.78 -16.72
CA ASP A 74 12.52 -3.86 -17.62
C ASP A 74 12.08 -5.21 -17.05
N GLN A 75 10.98 -5.75 -17.57
CA GLN A 75 10.40 -6.99 -17.05
C GLN A 75 11.21 -8.25 -17.41
N THR A 76 12.32 -8.11 -18.14
CA THR A 76 13.24 -9.23 -18.38
C THR A 76 14.25 -9.37 -17.24
N LYS A 77 14.31 -8.40 -16.33
CA LYS A 77 15.19 -8.40 -15.16
C LYS A 77 14.38 -8.59 -13.90
N GLU A 78 15.04 -9.00 -12.82
CA GLU A 78 14.39 -9.17 -11.51
C GLU A 78 14.90 -8.14 -10.53
N CYS A 79 13.97 -7.58 -9.76
CA CYS A 79 14.24 -6.56 -8.75
C CYS A 79 13.63 -6.95 -7.42
N ASP A 80 14.14 -6.39 -6.35
CA ASP A 80 13.56 -6.53 -5.02
C ASP A 80 12.26 -5.74 -4.92
N ILE A 81 11.33 -6.25 -4.14
CA ILE A 81 10.13 -5.51 -3.75
C ILE A 81 10.58 -4.37 -2.84
N THR A 82 10.21 -3.15 -3.19
CA THR A 82 10.52 -1.96 -2.38
C THR A 82 9.22 -1.26 -2.02
N ASN A 83 8.63 -0.49 -2.93
CA ASN A 83 7.29 0.06 -2.74
C ASN A 83 6.30 -0.91 -3.37
N TRP A 84 5.20 -1.13 -2.68
CA TRP A 84 4.21 -2.13 -3.13
C TRP A 84 2.80 -1.69 -2.82
N CYS A 85 1.89 -1.99 -3.71
CA CYS A 85 0.46 -1.77 -3.49
C CYS A 85 -0.08 -2.90 -2.63
N VAL A 86 -0.32 -2.62 -1.36
CA VAL A 86 -0.81 -3.63 -0.42
C VAL A 86 -2.32 -3.54 -0.25
N CYS A 87 -2.92 -4.67 0.13
CA CYS A 87 -4.33 -4.75 0.46
C CYS A 87 -4.66 -3.77 1.57
N GLU A 88 -5.71 -2.96 1.39
CA GLU A 88 -6.08 -1.94 2.39
C GLU A 88 -6.50 -2.56 3.73
N TRP A 89 -7.05 -3.77 3.71
CA TRP A 89 -7.43 -4.47 4.93
C TRP A 89 -6.20 -5.01 5.65
N ALA A 90 -5.22 -5.51 4.90
CA ALA A 90 -3.94 -5.93 5.46
C ALA A 90 -3.14 -4.74 6.00
N PHE A 91 -3.28 -3.56 5.39
CA PHE A 91 -2.66 -2.33 5.88
C PHE A 91 -3.17 -1.98 7.28
N ALA A 92 -4.49 -2.13 7.51
CA ALA A 92 -5.06 -1.91 8.83
C ALA A 92 -4.48 -2.90 9.86
N SER A 93 -4.34 -4.17 9.49
CA SER A 93 -3.73 -5.18 10.36
C SER A 93 -2.26 -4.88 10.62
N TYR A 94 -1.56 -4.34 9.62
CA TYR A 94 -0.16 -3.95 9.73
C TYR A 94 0.03 -2.90 10.84
N ILE A 95 -0.81 -1.87 10.86
CA ILE A 95 -0.77 -0.84 11.90
C ILE A 95 -0.99 -1.46 13.29
N GLN A 96 -2.02 -2.30 13.41
CA GLN A 96 -2.39 -2.93 14.66
C GLN A 96 -1.27 -3.83 15.17
N ASN A 97 -0.73 -4.67 14.31
CA ASN A 97 0.31 -5.63 14.68
C ASN A 97 1.65 -4.96 14.96
N ALA A 98 1.93 -3.84 14.31
CA ALA A 98 3.16 -3.08 14.55
C ALA A 98 3.16 -2.33 15.87
N GLY A 99 1.98 -2.08 16.44
CA GLY A 99 1.85 -1.36 17.70
C GLY A 99 1.47 0.09 17.56
N GLY A 100 1.07 0.53 16.38
CA GLY A 100 0.58 1.89 16.17
C GLY A 100 1.07 2.53 14.88
N CYS A 101 0.49 3.66 14.57
CA CYS A 101 0.77 4.40 13.35
C CYS A 101 2.23 4.86 13.24
N ASP A 102 2.84 5.17 14.37
CA ASP A 102 4.24 5.63 14.41
C ASP A 102 5.25 4.48 14.25
N LYS A 103 4.78 3.25 14.19
CA LYS A 103 5.62 2.06 14.10
C LYS A 103 5.67 1.46 12.69
N ILE A 104 4.92 2.01 11.75
CA ILE A 104 4.88 1.48 10.40
C ILE A 104 5.80 2.28 9.47
N ALA A 105 6.12 1.67 8.33
CA ALA A 105 6.97 2.31 7.32
C ALA A 105 6.19 3.42 6.59
N GLU A 106 6.90 4.15 5.75
CA GLU A 106 6.36 5.29 5.00
C GLU A 106 5.25 4.88 4.04
N VAL A 107 4.21 5.70 3.98
CA VAL A 107 3.14 5.60 2.98
C VAL A 107 3.46 6.59 1.87
N ASN A 108 3.42 6.12 0.63
CA ASN A 108 3.52 7.02 -0.53
C ASN A 108 2.11 7.50 -0.88
N CYS A 109 1.76 8.66 -0.37
CA CYS A 109 0.39 9.18 -0.43
C CYS A 109 -0.07 9.51 -1.85
N GLU A 110 0.83 10.07 -2.68
CA GLU A 110 0.50 10.39 -4.08
C GLU A 110 0.26 9.13 -4.92
N ALA A 111 0.75 7.99 -4.46
CA ALA A 111 0.57 6.71 -5.15
C ALA A 111 -0.45 5.80 -4.45
N THR A 112 -1.14 6.30 -3.43
CA THR A 112 -2.18 5.56 -2.71
C THR A 112 -3.54 5.96 -3.27
N ASN A 113 -4.33 4.96 -3.69
CA ASN A 113 -5.63 5.21 -4.31
C ASN A 113 -6.62 5.80 -3.30
N GLY A 114 -7.30 6.88 -3.70
CA GLY A 114 -8.27 7.56 -2.85
C GLY A 114 -9.46 6.68 -2.43
N LYS A 115 -9.68 5.58 -3.13
CA LYS A 115 -10.74 4.63 -2.80
C LYS A 115 -10.62 4.07 -1.40
N VAL A 116 -9.39 4.00 -0.86
CA VAL A 116 -9.16 3.52 0.50
C VAL A 116 -9.88 4.38 1.53
N LEU A 117 -9.93 5.69 1.31
CA LEU A 117 -10.63 6.60 2.24
C LEU A 117 -12.12 6.30 2.27
N GLU A 118 -12.74 6.06 1.11
CA GLU A 118 -14.16 5.71 1.03
C GLU A 118 -14.45 4.41 1.76
N HIS A 119 -13.63 3.39 1.51
CA HIS A 119 -13.81 2.07 2.12
C HIS A 119 -13.65 2.12 3.64
N TYR A 120 -12.65 2.86 4.13
CA TYR A 120 -12.41 2.98 5.57
C TYR A 120 -13.51 3.78 6.24
N GLN A 121 -13.98 4.86 5.62
CA GLN A 121 -15.06 5.68 6.18
C GLN A 121 -16.37 4.90 6.30
N GLY A 122 -16.60 3.98 5.38
CA GLY A 122 -17.80 3.14 5.37
C GLY A 122 -17.76 1.93 6.30
N ASN A 123 -16.67 1.75 7.04
CA ASN A 123 -16.48 0.58 7.90
C ASN A 123 -16.34 1.01 9.36
N ASP A 124 -17.18 0.48 10.25
CA ASP A 124 -17.22 0.90 11.64
C ASP A 124 -16.34 0.09 12.60
N LYS A 125 -15.56 -0.85 12.07
CA LYS A 125 -14.64 -1.63 12.91
C LYS A 125 -13.55 -0.73 13.47
N LYS A 126 -13.21 -0.93 14.74
CA LYS A 126 -12.27 -0.09 15.46
C LYS A 126 -10.92 -0.01 14.75
N HIS A 127 -10.35 -1.15 14.37
CA HIS A 127 -9.03 -1.17 13.73
C HIS A 127 -9.04 -0.51 12.35
N ILE A 128 -10.18 -0.52 11.65
CA ILE A 128 -10.32 0.19 10.38
C ILE A 128 -10.37 1.70 10.61
N GLN A 129 -11.08 2.15 11.64
CA GLN A 129 -11.11 3.58 11.99
C GLN A 129 -9.74 4.07 12.46
N GLU A 130 -8.99 3.24 13.15
CA GLU A 130 -7.61 3.55 13.52
C GLU A 130 -6.72 3.67 12.27
N ALA A 131 -6.93 2.80 11.28
CA ALA A 131 -6.19 2.85 10.01
C ALA A 131 -6.54 4.12 9.23
N LEU A 132 -7.81 4.53 9.23
CA LEU A 132 -8.25 5.77 8.58
C LEU A 132 -7.55 6.97 9.23
N THR A 133 -7.53 7.02 10.54
CA THR A 133 -6.86 8.09 11.30
C THR A 133 -5.37 8.12 10.98
N CYS A 134 -4.74 6.95 10.97
CA CYS A 134 -3.32 6.82 10.65
C CYS A 134 -3.02 7.32 9.24
N LEU A 135 -3.80 6.89 8.26
CA LEU A 135 -3.61 7.29 6.86
C LEU A 135 -3.75 8.80 6.69
N LYS A 136 -4.78 9.38 7.31
CA LYS A 136 -4.97 10.84 7.29
C LYS A 136 -3.80 11.58 7.93
N GLN A 137 -3.30 11.06 9.03
CA GLN A 137 -2.15 11.64 9.72
C GLN A 137 -0.90 11.58 8.86
N LYS A 138 -0.61 10.40 8.29
CA LYS A 138 0.58 10.21 7.46
C LYS A 138 0.54 11.02 6.17
N CYS A 139 -0.65 11.23 5.62
CA CYS A 139 -0.83 11.96 4.37
C CYS A 139 -1.26 13.41 4.57
N ASN A 140 -1.36 13.86 5.82
CA ASN A 140 -1.70 15.24 6.16
C ASN A 140 -3.07 15.64 5.61
N ILE A 141 -4.04 14.76 5.73
CA ILE A 141 -5.42 14.97 5.29
C ILE A 141 -6.30 15.25 6.51
N LYS A 142 -7.20 16.19 6.39
CA LYS A 142 -8.14 16.52 7.48
C LYS A 142 -9.38 15.64 7.51
#